data_fc7595802ddaa895dd173ac04229de7f
#
_entry.id   fc7595802ddaa895dd173ac04229de7f
#
_cell.length_a   1.000
_cell.length_b   1.000
_cell.length_c   1.000
_cell.angle_alpha   90.00
_cell.angle_beta   90.00
_cell.angle_gamma   90.00
#
_symmetry.space_group_name_H-M   'P 1'
#
loop_
_entity.id
_entity.type
_entity.pdbx_description
1 polymer ?
#
loop_
_entity_poly.entity_id
_entity_poly.type
_entity_poly.pdbx_seq_one_letter_code
_entity_poly.pdbx_strand_id
1 'polypeptide(L)'
;DYDVNCFPSIWEETFCISAMESLAAGQLLITTDLGAIPETCCEFPIFIPYTSDKEKLTIQLAQCIMKVQEILKNDLSGHLQFQQEYYKRFYDWKFIGSIWENFLKGAIGVKRRK
;
A
#
# COMPACT_ATOMS: atom_id res chain seq x y z
N ASP A 1 -7.34 -12.73 -12.66
CA ASP A 1 -6.13 -11.94 -12.38
C ASP A 1 -6.32 -10.54 -12.95
N TYR A 2 -5.96 -9.55 -12.15
CA TYR A 2 -6.02 -8.14 -12.53
C TYR A 2 -4.64 -7.53 -12.36
N ASP A 3 -4.20 -6.72 -13.33
CA ASP A 3 -2.87 -6.11 -13.33
C ASP A 3 -2.84 -4.77 -12.60
N VAL A 4 -3.98 -4.11 -12.49
CA VAL A 4 -4.13 -2.78 -11.89
C VAL A 4 -5.27 -2.78 -10.89
N ASN A 5 -5.01 -2.22 -9.72
CA ASN A 5 -6.04 -1.87 -8.74
C ASN A 5 -6.17 -0.35 -8.67
N CYS A 6 -7.38 0.15 -8.77
CA CYS A 6 -7.67 1.56 -8.65
C CYS A 6 -8.52 1.80 -7.40
N PHE A 7 -7.89 2.39 -6.38
CA PHE A 7 -8.47 2.64 -5.07
C PHE A 7 -8.35 4.13 -4.70
N PRO A 8 -9.17 5.01 -5.31
CA PRO A 8 -9.12 6.45 -5.04
C PRO A 8 -9.83 6.78 -3.72
N SER A 9 -9.18 6.51 -2.59
CA SER A 9 -9.75 6.75 -1.28
C SER A 9 -10.07 8.23 -1.06
N ILE A 10 -11.27 8.49 -0.56
CA ILE A 10 -11.73 9.83 -0.10
C ILE A 10 -11.85 9.87 1.42
N TRP A 11 -11.40 8.83 2.11
CA TRP A 11 -11.42 8.68 3.55
C TRP A 11 -10.00 8.66 4.10
N GLU A 12 -9.77 9.32 5.22
CA GLU A 12 -8.48 9.31 5.90
C GLU A 12 -8.25 7.94 6.57
N GLU A 13 -7.61 7.06 5.83
CA GLU A 13 -7.25 5.73 6.34
C GLU A 13 -6.16 5.83 7.40
N THR A 14 -6.25 4.97 8.42
CA THR A 14 -5.20 4.86 9.45
C THR A 14 -4.10 3.88 9.03
N PHE A 15 -4.38 2.94 8.14
CA PHE A 15 -3.41 1.94 7.69
C PHE A 15 -3.67 1.41 6.26
N CYS A 16 -4.93 1.15 5.88
CA CYS A 16 -5.36 0.65 4.58
C CYS A 16 -4.81 -0.74 4.20
N ILE A 17 -5.33 -1.78 4.84
CA ILE A 17 -4.97 -3.20 4.57
C ILE A 17 -5.22 -3.56 3.10
N SER A 18 -6.33 -3.10 2.50
CA SER A 18 -6.69 -3.40 1.10
C SER A 18 -5.64 -2.90 0.10
N ALA A 19 -5.03 -1.75 0.36
CA ALA A 19 -3.93 -1.26 -0.47
C ALA A 19 -2.69 -2.14 -0.34
N MET A 20 -2.36 -2.58 0.87
CA MET A 20 -1.25 -3.51 1.11
C MET A 20 -1.47 -4.87 0.45
N GLU A 21 -2.67 -5.41 0.53
CA GLU A 21 -3.03 -6.68 -0.13
C GLU A 21 -2.87 -6.58 -1.65
N SER A 22 -3.26 -5.45 -2.24
CA SER A 22 -3.06 -5.17 -3.66
C SER A 22 -1.56 -5.18 -4.03
N LEU A 23 -0.75 -4.48 -3.24
CA LEU A 23 0.70 -4.42 -3.47
C LEU A 23 1.37 -5.79 -3.27
N ALA A 24 0.94 -6.55 -2.26
CA ALA A 24 1.43 -7.91 -2.02
C ALA A 24 1.01 -8.91 -3.12
N ALA A 25 -0.12 -8.66 -3.77
CA ALA A 25 -0.57 -9.43 -4.92
C ALA A 25 0.20 -9.11 -6.22
N GLY A 26 1.04 -8.08 -6.21
CA GLY A 26 1.81 -7.64 -7.39
C GLY A 26 1.00 -6.81 -8.38
N GLN A 27 -0.07 -6.17 -7.91
CA GLN A 27 -0.85 -5.27 -8.75
C GLN A 27 -0.23 -3.87 -8.75
N LEU A 28 -0.33 -3.18 -9.88
CA LEU A 28 -0.06 -1.76 -9.93
C LEU A 28 -1.21 -1.02 -9.23
N LEU A 29 -0.91 -0.32 -8.16
CA LEU A 29 -1.92 0.40 -7.38
C LEU A 29 -1.98 1.88 -7.78
N ILE A 30 -3.18 2.36 -8.08
CA ILE A 30 -3.49 3.79 -8.23
C ILE A 30 -4.33 4.19 -7.01
N THR A 31 -3.86 5.15 -6.24
CA THR A 31 -4.57 5.60 -5.03
C THR A 31 -4.33 7.08 -4.76
N THR A 32 -5.08 7.65 -3.84
CA THR A 32 -4.87 9.01 -3.36
C THR A 32 -3.78 9.06 -2.27
N ASP A 33 -3.16 10.21 -2.10
CA ASP A 33 -2.16 10.48 -1.06
C ASP A 33 -2.79 10.92 0.28
N LEU A 34 -3.98 10.41 0.59
CA LEU A 34 -4.76 10.80 1.77
C LEU A 34 -4.49 9.92 2.98
N GLY A 35 -4.44 10.54 4.16
CA GLY A 35 -4.28 9.85 5.44
C GLY A 35 -2.96 9.09 5.53
N ALA A 36 -2.98 7.86 6.04
CA ALA A 36 -1.80 7.02 6.20
C ALA A 36 -1.41 6.24 4.93
N ILE A 37 -2.14 6.37 3.83
CA ILE A 37 -1.86 5.60 2.60
C ILE A 37 -0.43 5.80 2.09
N PRO A 38 0.12 7.03 2.02
CA PRO A 38 1.50 7.22 1.58
C PRO A 38 2.52 6.51 2.48
N GLU A 39 2.31 6.52 3.78
CA GLU A 39 3.19 5.83 4.74
C GLU A 39 3.08 4.31 4.62
N THR A 40 1.86 3.78 4.56
CA THR A 40 1.59 2.34 4.47
C THR A 40 2.07 1.74 3.14
N CYS A 41 1.89 2.48 2.06
CA CYS A 41 2.18 2.00 0.70
C CYS A 41 3.56 2.43 0.18
N CYS A 42 4.29 3.24 0.94
CA CYS A 42 5.59 3.78 0.53
C CYS A 42 5.47 4.50 -0.84
N GLU A 43 6.44 4.32 -1.71
CA GLU A 43 6.44 4.93 -3.05
C GLU A 43 5.98 3.96 -4.16
N PHE A 44 5.43 2.80 -3.80
CA PHE A 44 5.01 1.81 -4.79
C PHE A 44 3.80 2.23 -5.63
N PRO A 45 2.73 2.84 -5.06
CA PRO A 45 1.59 3.27 -5.84
C PRO A 45 1.88 4.46 -6.75
N ILE A 46 1.03 4.61 -7.75
CA ILE A 46 0.86 5.88 -8.44
C ILE A 46 -0.13 6.71 -7.62
N PHE A 47 0.37 7.78 -7.00
CA PHE A 47 -0.45 8.66 -6.19
C PHE A 47 -1.15 9.72 -7.02
N ILE A 48 -2.43 9.91 -6.71
CA ILE A 48 -3.23 11.04 -7.18
C ILE A 48 -3.33 12.04 -6.02
N PRO A 49 -2.95 13.31 -6.21
CA PRO A 49 -3.10 14.31 -5.17
C PRO A 49 -4.56 14.42 -4.72
N TYR A 50 -4.79 14.22 -3.42
CA TYR A 50 -6.13 14.31 -2.88
C TYR A 50 -6.69 15.73 -2.99
N THR A 51 -7.96 15.82 -3.30
CA THR A 51 -8.75 17.06 -3.25
C THR A 51 -10.17 16.73 -2.83
N SER A 52 -10.79 17.62 -2.06
CA SER A 52 -12.22 17.52 -1.69
C SER A 52 -13.15 17.82 -2.85
N ASP A 53 -12.64 18.44 -3.91
CA ASP A 53 -13.37 18.67 -5.16
C ASP A 53 -13.47 17.35 -5.93
N LYS A 54 -14.66 16.75 -5.90
CA LYS A 54 -14.93 15.45 -6.54
C LYS A 54 -14.76 15.47 -8.04
N GLU A 55 -15.11 16.57 -8.69
CA GLU A 55 -14.98 16.71 -10.15
C GLU A 55 -13.49 16.73 -10.54
N LYS A 56 -12.71 17.52 -9.84
CA LYS A 56 -11.25 17.58 -10.03
C LYS A 56 -10.60 16.23 -9.77
N LEU A 57 -10.97 15.56 -8.70
CA LEU A 57 -10.44 14.23 -8.37
C LEU A 57 -10.78 13.21 -9.46
N THR A 58 -11.99 13.24 -9.99
CA THR A 58 -12.43 12.35 -11.08
C THR A 58 -11.61 12.59 -12.35
N ILE A 59 -11.36 13.85 -12.70
CA ILE A 59 -10.52 14.20 -13.87
C ILE A 59 -9.09 13.69 -13.67
N GLN A 60 -8.50 13.93 -12.52
CA GLN A 60 -7.15 13.44 -12.18
C GLN A 60 -7.05 11.93 -12.28
N LEU A 61 -8.06 11.20 -11.77
CA LEU A 61 -8.13 9.76 -11.85
C LEU A 61 -8.20 9.27 -13.30
N ALA A 62 -9.07 9.85 -14.11
CA ALA A 62 -9.19 9.50 -15.53
C ALA A 62 -7.88 9.72 -16.28
N GLN A 63 -7.21 10.84 -16.05
CA GLN A 63 -5.91 11.15 -16.63
C GLN A 63 -4.84 10.15 -16.19
N CYS A 64 -4.86 9.75 -14.93
CA CYS A 64 -3.94 8.75 -14.39
C CYS A 64 -4.15 7.39 -15.05
N ILE A 65 -5.39 6.93 -15.19
CA ILE A 65 -5.71 5.66 -15.85
C ILE A 65 -5.23 5.65 -17.30
N MET A 66 -5.41 6.75 -18.02
CA MET A 66 -4.90 6.87 -19.40
C MET A 66 -3.37 6.75 -19.47
N LYS A 67 -2.67 7.39 -18.53
CA LYS A 67 -1.19 7.28 -18.44
C LYS A 67 -0.73 5.86 -18.09
N VAL A 68 -1.46 5.18 -17.21
CA VAL A 68 -1.15 3.80 -16.81
C VAL A 68 -1.26 2.85 -18.00
N GLN A 69 -2.19 3.04 -18.91
CA GLN A 69 -2.28 2.24 -20.15
C GLN A 69 -0.99 2.31 -20.98
N GLU A 70 -0.32 3.46 -21.01
CA GLU A 70 0.98 3.60 -21.66
C GLU A 70 2.10 2.94 -20.85
N ILE A 71 2.08 3.05 -19.54
CA ILE A 71 3.06 2.42 -18.65
C ILE A 71 3.01 0.89 -18.76
N LEU A 72 1.82 0.31 -18.86
CA LEU A 72 1.61 -1.14 -18.99
C LEU A 72 2.12 -1.74 -20.31
N LYS A 73 2.47 -0.91 -21.30
CA LYS A 73 3.16 -1.38 -22.52
C LYS A 73 4.62 -1.75 -22.26
N ASN A 74 5.17 -1.32 -21.13
CA ASN A 74 6.53 -1.64 -20.72
C ASN A 74 6.54 -2.90 -19.83
N ASP A 75 7.71 -3.55 -19.73
CA ASP A 75 7.89 -4.64 -18.79
C ASP A 75 8.06 -4.11 -17.36
N LEU A 76 7.03 -4.30 -16.53
CA LEU A 76 7.02 -3.92 -15.12
C LEU A 76 7.31 -5.09 -14.19
N SER A 77 7.60 -6.28 -14.70
CA SER A 77 7.73 -7.51 -13.91
C SER A 77 8.73 -7.39 -12.77
N GLY A 78 9.89 -6.79 -13.02
CA GLY A 78 10.91 -6.58 -11.99
C GLY A 78 10.45 -5.65 -10.88
N HIS A 79 9.77 -4.56 -11.22
CA HIS A 79 9.22 -3.62 -10.23
C HIS A 79 8.11 -4.27 -9.38
N LEU A 80 7.18 -4.95 -10.02
CA LEU A 80 6.07 -5.61 -9.32
C LEU A 80 6.54 -6.79 -8.48
N GLN A 81 7.54 -7.53 -8.93
CA GLN A 81 8.16 -8.59 -8.14
C GLN A 81 8.86 -8.03 -6.88
N PHE A 82 9.63 -6.96 -7.02
CA PHE A 82 10.25 -6.29 -5.87
C PHE A 82 9.23 -5.80 -4.87
N GLN A 83 8.14 -5.19 -5.33
CA GLN A 83 7.01 -4.77 -4.52
C GLN A 83 6.41 -5.95 -3.73
N GLN A 84 6.13 -7.07 -4.39
CA GLN A 84 5.60 -8.27 -3.75
C GLN A 84 6.55 -8.81 -2.66
N GLU A 85 7.83 -8.91 -2.97
CA GLU A 85 8.85 -9.41 -2.04
C GLU A 85 8.97 -8.51 -0.82
N TYR A 86 8.90 -7.19 -0.99
CA TYR A 86 8.89 -6.23 0.10
C TYR A 86 7.74 -6.48 1.07
N TYR A 87 6.50 -6.58 0.56
CA TYR A 87 5.34 -6.79 1.41
C TYR A 87 5.30 -8.18 2.04
N LYS A 88 5.70 -9.22 1.34
CA LYS A 88 5.86 -10.56 1.91
C LYS A 88 6.88 -10.59 3.04
N ARG A 89 7.95 -9.85 2.93
CA ARG A 89 9.01 -9.83 3.94
C ARG A 89 8.62 -9.07 5.19
N PHE A 90 8.01 -7.90 5.06
CA PHE A 90 7.81 -6.97 6.17
C PHE A 90 6.40 -6.98 6.74
N TYR A 91 5.42 -7.49 6.02
CA TYR A 91 4.01 -7.47 6.41
C TYR A 91 3.35 -8.85 6.42
N ASP A 92 4.12 -9.93 6.28
CA ASP A 92 3.62 -11.29 6.52
C ASP A 92 3.21 -11.46 7.98
N TRP A 93 2.08 -12.13 8.21
CA TRP A 93 1.55 -12.33 9.56
C TRP A 93 2.49 -13.09 10.49
N LYS A 94 3.33 -13.99 9.95
CA LYS A 94 4.35 -14.69 10.76
C LYS A 94 5.42 -13.72 11.25
N PHE A 95 5.86 -12.80 10.38
CA PHE A 95 6.84 -11.79 10.74
C PHE A 95 6.26 -10.82 11.77
N ILE A 96 5.09 -10.23 11.51
CA ILE A 96 4.40 -9.33 12.44
C ILE A 96 4.11 -10.03 13.77
N GLY A 97 3.62 -11.27 13.72
CA GLY A 97 3.38 -12.07 14.93
C GLY A 97 4.64 -12.29 15.76
N SER A 98 5.79 -12.53 15.13
CA SER A 98 7.06 -12.68 15.84
C SER A 98 7.52 -11.40 16.53
N ILE A 99 7.31 -10.24 15.90
CA ILE A 99 7.59 -8.93 16.50
C ILE A 99 6.72 -8.73 17.75
N TRP A 100 5.42 -8.97 17.63
CA TRP A 100 4.50 -8.86 18.77
C TRP A 100 4.82 -9.82 19.90
N GLU A 101 5.14 -11.06 19.58
CA GLU A 101 5.54 -12.08 20.57
C GLU A 101 6.77 -11.63 21.34
N ASN A 102 7.80 -11.16 20.66
CA ASN A 102 9.04 -10.66 21.28
C ASN A 102 8.77 -9.41 22.13
N PHE A 103 7.97 -8.48 21.65
CA PHE A 103 7.58 -7.29 22.41
C PHE A 103 6.84 -7.67 23.70
N LEU A 104 5.85 -8.55 23.62
CA LEU A 104 5.05 -8.98 24.79
C LEU A 104 5.90 -9.76 25.78
N LYS A 105 6.78 -10.66 25.33
CA LYS A 105 7.72 -11.37 26.20
C LYS A 105 8.64 -10.40 26.94
N GLY A 106 9.15 -9.39 26.27
CA GLY A 106 9.95 -8.33 26.89
C GLY A 106 9.18 -7.52 27.91
N ALA A 107 7.96 -7.13 27.61
CA ALA A 107 7.09 -6.39 28.52
C ALA A 107 6.75 -7.19 29.79
N ILE A 108 6.49 -8.50 29.66
CA ILE A 108 6.23 -9.39 30.81
C ILE A 108 7.51 -9.57 31.63
N GLY A 109 8.68 -9.71 31.00
CA GLY A 109 9.96 -9.86 31.65
C GLY A 109 10.36 -8.67 32.52
N VAL A 110 10.02 -7.46 32.11
CA VAL A 110 10.28 -6.22 32.88
C VAL A 110 9.47 -6.19 34.19
N LYS A 111 8.27 -6.76 34.23
CA LYS A 111 7.45 -6.82 35.45
C LYS A 111 7.99 -7.81 36.50
N ARG A 112 8.84 -8.79 36.13
CA ARG A 112 9.41 -9.78 37.04
C ARG A 112 10.69 -9.34 37.73
N ARG A 113 11.22 -8.15 37.42
CA ARG A 113 12.44 -7.59 38.03
C ARG A 113 12.18 -6.67 39.26
N LYS A 114 10.97 -6.72 39.80
CA LYS A 114 10.66 -6.11 41.11
C LYS A 114 10.90 -7.19 42.19
#